data_9bbeeb56a883fa22eb9a88358bcaab4a
#
_entry.id   9bbeeb56a883fa22eb9a88358bcaab4a
#
_cell.length_a   1.000
_cell.length_b   1.000
_cell.length_c   1.000
_cell.angle_alpha   90.00
_cell.angle_beta   90.00
_cell.angle_gamma   90.00
#
_symmetry.space_group_name_H-M   'P 1'
#
loop_
_entity.id
_entity.type
_entity.pdbx_description
1 polymer ?
#
loop_
_entity_poly.entity_id
_entity_poly.type
_entity_poly.pdbx_seq_one_letter_code
_entity_poly.pdbx_strand_id
1 'polypeptide(L)'
;MPVEDHFPEPLVFNPASGIHKHTVILLHGRGGSADAFGPALLNTALPVAGTAISTQQDGPHGRRRTLGEDNGVSTDASAAPSVCDGASAKLYNHISPITLAQALPHARFVFPTAPKQRATVYKRSIIRQWFDDWHLGFVDDKVDSRYDLGLQTTELVSTVEYLYRLIAEEARLVGDTRKVILGGISQGCVASLVASLLWKGEEELGGVVGMCGWLPYISQMRAQLVGRDGQESRDTTWGEDLEEGAGFDPFERSASPDCDMDLPGGIDGKGSVKSALEWLRGELDILETQSGSSDVLRSSVPAILCHGQDDDKVDIAKASESAEFLPALGLEPLRFKEYAGVGHEFSSEILSDIAVFIQDVLGEPSI
;
A
#
# COMPACT_ATOMS: atom_id res chain seq x y z
N MET A 1 -34.23 5.36 8.30
CA MET A 1 -33.57 4.91 9.52
C MET A 1 -32.13 5.32 9.35
N PRO A 2 -31.45 5.95 10.33
CA PRO A 2 -30.01 6.11 10.24
C PRO A 2 -29.41 4.71 10.19
N VAL A 3 -28.52 4.47 9.23
CA VAL A 3 -27.73 3.23 9.18
C VAL A 3 -26.91 3.23 10.46
N GLU A 4 -27.20 2.32 11.40
CA GLU A 4 -26.37 2.13 12.59
C GLU A 4 -24.94 1.92 12.12
N ASP A 5 -24.02 2.68 12.68
CA ASP A 5 -22.61 2.66 12.30
C ASP A 5 -22.03 1.30 12.74
N HIS A 6 -21.90 0.38 11.80
CA HIS A 6 -21.40 -0.98 12.07
C HIS A 6 -19.90 -1.05 12.33
N PHE A 7 -19.21 0.10 12.24
CA PHE A 7 -17.78 0.19 12.48
C PHE A 7 -17.51 0.38 13.97
N PRO A 8 -16.62 -0.46 14.56
CA PRO A 8 -16.18 -0.27 15.93
C PRO A 8 -15.44 1.06 16.11
N GLU A 9 -15.44 1.59 17.33
CA GLU A 9 -14.63 2.74 17.70
C GLU A 9 -13.16 2.51 17.34
N PRO A 10 -12.48 3.49 16.75
CA PRO A 10 -11.08 3.36 16.40
C PRO A 10 -10.18 3.33 17.64
N LEU A 11 -9.10 2.55 17.57
CA LEU A 11 -8.04 2.61 18.57
C LEU A 11 -7.18 3.83 18.30
N VAL A 12 -6.96 4.64 19.33
CA VAL A 12 -6.25 5.91 19.19
C VAL A 12 -5.05 5.99 20.12
N PHE A 13 -3.91 6.44 19.57
CA PHE A 13 -2.72 6.78 20.31
C PHE A 13 -2.45 8.28 20.20
N ASN A 14 -2.42 8.95 21.32
CA ASN A 14 -2.13 10.38 21.37
C ASN A 14 -0.65 10.66 21.04
N PRO A 15 -0.34 11.87 20.54
CA PRO A 15 1.04 12.25 20.22
C PRO A 15 2.00 12.06 21.39
N ALA A 16 3.16 11.46 21.15
CA ALA A 16 4.19 11.23 22.17
C ALA A 16 4.71 12.54 22.81
N SER A 17 4.69 13.63 22.06
CA SER A 17 5.06 14.98 22.55
C SER A 17 3.95 15.66 23.39
N GLY A 18 2.75 15.11 23.42
CA GLY A 18 1.56 15.77 23.98
C GLY A 18 0.99 16.91 23.10
N ILE A 19 1.60 17.20 21.94
CA ILE A 19 1.15 18.25 21.02
C ILE A 19 0.66 17.60 19.73
N HIS A 20 -0.63 17.73 19.44
CA HIS A 20 -1.27 17.19 18.24
C HIS A 20 -1.14 18.18 17.07
N LYS A 21 -0.26 17.89 16.12
CA LYS A 21 -0.07 18.70 14.92
C LYS A 21 -0.64 18.06 13.65
N HIS A 22 -0.66 16.74 13.59
CA HIS A 22 -1.14 15.96 12.44
C HIS A 22 -1.68 14.60 12.89
N THR A 23 -2.49 14.00 12.04
CA THR A 23 -3.07 12.67 12.29
C THR A 23 -2.63 11.69 11.21
N VAL A 24 -2.34 10.45 11.63
CA VAL A 24 -2.04 9.31 10.75
C VAL A 24 -3.09 8.23 10.98
N ILE A 25 -3.95 8.01 9.98
CA ILE A 25 -5.02 7.01 10.00
C ILE A 25 -4.52 5.80 9.22
N LEU A 26 -4.41 4.64 9.88
CA LEU A 26 -3.89 3.41 9.26
C LEU A 26 -4.83 2.23 9.44
N LEU A 27 -5.23 1.64 8.32
CA LEU A 27 -6.16 0.53 8.24
C LEU A 27 -5.42 -0.81 8.22
N HIS A 28 -5.91 -1.77 9.02
CA HIS A 28 -5.41 -3.15 9.03
C HIS A 28 -5.82 -3.92 7.77
N GLY A 29 -5.17 -5.06 7.51
CA GLY A 29 -5.54 -6.00 6.45
C GLY A 29 -6.76 -6.86 6.81
N ARG A 30 -7.26 -7.65 5.84
CA ARG A 30 -8.36 -8.60 6.03
C ARG A 30 -8.10 -9.52 7.23
N GLY A 31 -9.11 -9.74 8.05
CA GLY A 31 -9.03 -10.59 9.25
C GLY A 31 -8.36 -9.94 10.45
N GLY A 32 -7.73 -8.75 10.28
CA GLY A 32 -7.07 -8.01 11.35
C GLY A 32 -8.02 -7.25 12.27
N SER A 33 -7.42 -6.48 13.18
CA SER A 33 -8.11 -5.52 14.05
C SER A 33 -7.15 -4.40 14.45
N ALA A 34 -7.68 -3.26 14.87
CA ALA A 34 -6.89 -2.16 15.39
C ALA A 34 -6.01 -2.57 16.58
N ASP A 35 -6.57 -3.37 17.50
CA ASP A 35 -5.87 -3.84 18.72
C ASP A 35 -4.64 -4.72 18.42
N ALA A 36 -4.67 -5.47 17.32
CA ALA A 36 -3.53 -6.27 16.88
C ALA A 36 -2.55 -5.44 16.04
N PHE A 37 -3.07 -4.68 15.09
CA PHE A 37 -2.28 -3.97 14.08
C PHE A 37 -1.57 -2.73 14.66
N GLY A 38 -2.30 -1.86 15.36
CA GLY A 38 -1.76 -0.60 15.85
C GLY A 38 -0.57 -0.76 16.80
N PRO A 39 -0.70 -1.53 17.90
CA PRO A 39 0.42 -1.78 18.81
C PRO A 39 1.61 -2.48 18.13
N ALA A 40 1.36 -3.47 17.25
CA ALA A 40 2.42 -4.15 16.51
C ALA A 40 3.23 -3.18 15.66
N LEU A 41 2.55 -2.30 14.92
CA LEU A 41 3.17 -1.30 14.05
C LEU A 41 3.94 -0.26 14.87
N LEU A 42 3.32 0.31 15.93
CA LEU A 42 3.94 1.35 16.73
C LEU A 42 5.08 0.88 17.63
N ASN A 43 5.14 -0.43 17.96
CA ASN A 43 6.24 -1.01 18.75
C ASN A 43 7.38 -1.55 17.89
N THR A 44 7.24 -1.58 16.58
CA THR A 44 8.33 -2.02 15.69
C THR A 44 9.47 -1.01 15.73
N ALA A 45 10.67 -1.50 16.02
CA ALA A 45 11.88 -0.69 16.03
C ALA A 45 12.30 -0.34 14.60
N LEU A 46 12.53 0.94 14.35
CA LEU A 46 13.04 1.43 13.06
C LEU A 46 14.56 1.26 12.97
N PRO A 47 15.13 0.96 11.79
CA PRO A 47 16.56 0.90 11.62
C PRO A 47 17.19 2.27 11.88
N VAL A 48 18.31 2.28 12.57
CA VAL A 48 19.08 3.50 12.81
C VAL A 48 19.83 3.86 11.53
N ALA A 49 19.67 5.08 11.05
CA ALA A 49 20.39 5.58 9.89
C ALA A 49 21.93 5.44 10.11
N GLY A 50 22.59 4.63 9.27
CA GLY A 50 24.05 4.39 9.34
C GLY A 50 24.47 2.96 9.64
N THR A 51 23.58 2.04 9.98
CA THR A 51 23.90 0.60 10.07
C THR A 51 23.48 -0.11 8.78
N ALA A 52 24.32 -0.02 7.75
CA ALA A 52 24.25 -0.96 6.64
C ALA A 52 24.64 -2.33 7.19
N ILE A 53 23.68 -3.22 7.39
CA ILE A 53 23.94 -4.63 7.69
C ILE A 53 24.45 -5.25 6.40
N SER A 54 25.79 -5.36 6.27
CA SER A 54 26.37 -6.22 5.25
C SER A 54 26.08 -7.66 5.63
N THR A 55 25.05 -8.26 5.06
CA THR A 55 24.88 -9.70 5.07
C THR A 55 25.99 -10.33 4.22
N GLN A 56 27.14 -10.60 4.84
CA GLN A 56 28.08 -11.56 4.29
C GLN A 56 27.40 -12.94 4.38
N GLN A 57 26.99 -13.43 3.23
CA GLN A 57 26.67 -14.85 3.06
C GLN A 57 27.97 -15.63 3.15
N ASP A 58 28.24 -16.20 4.32
CA ASP A 58 29.24 -17.27 4.46
C ASP A 58 28.71 -18.53 3.78
N GLY A 59 29.14 -18.73 2.55
CA GLY A 59 28.88 -19.96 1.80
C GLY A 59 29.54 -21.17 2.46
N PRO A 60 28.90 -22.35 2.48
CA PRO A 60 29.48 -23.55 3.07
C PRO A 60 30.49 -24.17 2.10
N HIS A 61 31.79 -23.91 2.27
CA HIS A 61 32.83 -24.72 1.70
C HIS A 61 33.05 -25.97 2.56
N GLY A 62 32.47 -27.07 2.07
CA GLY A 62 32.79 -28.38 2.58
C GLY A 62 34.25 -28.74 2.35
N ARG A 63 34.97 -29.09 3.42
CA ARG A 63 36.14 -29.95 3.39
C ARG A 63 36.01 -31.06 4.41
N ARG A 64 35.78 -32.22 3.87
CA ARG A 64 35.95 -33.53 4.49
C ARG A 64 37.43 -33.66 4.93
N ARG A 65 37.71 -33.97 6.18
CA ARG A 65 38.99 -34.53 6.62
C ARG A 65 38.78 -35.63 7.66
N THR A 66 39.48 -36.68 7.39
CA THR A 66 39.62 -37.97 7.99
C THR A 66 40.21 -37.95 9.40
N LEU A 67 39.78 -38.96 10.14
CA LEU A 67 40.24 -39.41 11.47
C LEU A 67 41.78 -39.55 11.60
N GLY A 68 42.33 -39.19 12.77
CA GLY A 68 43.65 -39.54 13.22
C GLY A 68 43.76 -39.25 14.72
N GLU A 69 43.83 -40.33 15.48
CA GLU A 69 44.11 -40.39 16.90
C GLU A 69 45.52 -39.84 17.14
N ASP A 70 45.82 -39.13 18.23
CA ASP A 70 46.72 -39.61 19.27
C ASP A 70 46.92 -38.64 20.43
N ASN A 71 47.26 -39.23 21.57
CA ASN A 71 47.52 -38.81 22.92
C ASN A 71 48.62 -37.74 23.12
N GLY A 72 48.54 -37.00 24.23
CA GLY A 72 49.69 -36.31 24.79
C GLY A 72 49.40 -35.32 25.90
N VAL A 73 49.53 -35.76 27.12
CA VAL A 73 49.54 -34.98 28.38
C VAL A 73 50.81 -34.15 28.44
N SER A 74 50.81 -32.88 28.89
CA SER A 74 51.74 -32.32 29.85
C SER A 74 51.45 -30.88 30.24
N THR A 75 51.32 -30.68 31.45
CA THR A 75 51.54 -29.68 32.49
C THR A 75 52.42 -28.46 32.19
N ASP A 76 52.02 -27.39 32.84
CA ASP A 76 52.77 -26.40 33.66
C ASP A 76 53.04 -24.99 33.09
N ALA A 77 52.67 -24.11 33.97
CA ALA A 77 53.29 -22.91 34.51
C ALA A 77 53.17 -21.53 33.84
N SER A 78 52.37 -20.72 34.50
CA SER A 78 52.75 -19.39 35.05
C SER A 78 53.49 -18.40 34.14
N ALA A 79 52.79 -17.34 33.79
CA ALA A 79 53.34 -15.98 33.77
C ALA A 79 52.20 -14.93 33.90
N ALA A 80 52.33 -14.06 34.88
CA ALA A 80 51.48 -12.95 35.19
C ALA A 80 51.71 -11.74 34.25
N PRO A 81 50.92 -10.67 34.33
CA PRO A 81 50.46 -9.86 33.20
C PRO A 81 51.36 -8.68 32.92
N SER A 82 51.53 -8.35 31.65
CA SER A 82 52.03 -7.03 31.25
C SER A 82 50.84 -6.10 30.98
N VAL A 83 50.76 -5.07 31.78
CA VAL A 83 49.90 -3.91 31.59
C VAL A 83 50.35 -3.19 30.32
N CYS A 84 49.50 -3.07 29.33
CA CYS A 84 49.62 -2.10 28.25
C CYS A 84 48.40 -1.20 28.25
N ASP A 85 48.66 0.04 28.68
CA ASP A 85 47.77 1.19 28.56
C ASP A 85 47.34 1.42 27.12
N GLY A 86 46.10 1.91 26.95
CA GLY A 86 45.66 2.49 25.70
C GLY A 86 44.34 1.94 25.16
N ALA A 87 43.39 1.61 26.00
CA ALA A 87 42.02 1.41 25.54
C ALA A 87 41.36 2.78 25.25
N SER A 88 41.53 3.26 24.01
CA SER A 88 40.56 4.17 23.44
C SER A 88 39.22 3.46 23.46
N ALA A 89 38.45 3.65 24.51
CA ALA A 89 37.04 3.28 24.52
C ALA A 89 36.36 4.05 23.39
N LYS A 90 36.18 3.37 22.23
CA LYS A 90 35.25 3.83 21.23
C LYS A 90 33.91 3.90 21.95
N LEU A 91 33.48 5.10 22.28
CA LEU A 91 32.09 5.38 22.63
C LEU A 91 31.25 4.97 21.40
N TYR A 92 30.81 3.72 21.37
CA TYR A 92 29.68 3.36 20.59
C TYR A 92 28.50 4.08 21.26
N ASN A 93 28.09 5.21 20.70
CA ASN A 93 26.80 5.77 21.00
C ASN A 93 25.80 4.68 20.65
N HIS A 94 25.32 3.97 21.67
CA HIS A 94 24.17 3.11 21.54
C HIS A 94 22.97 4.03 21.27
N ILE A 95 22.78 4.39 20.01
CA ILE A 95 21.52 5.01 19.57
C ILE A 95 20.48 3.90 19.72
N SER A 96 19.63 4.02 20.72
CA SER A 96 18.53 3.08 20.90
C SER A 96 17.63 3.15 19.67
N PRO A 97 17.19 2.00 19.15
CA PRO A 97 16.25 2.01 18.02
C PRO A 97 15.00 2.80 18.42
N ILE A 98 14.53 3.66 17.54
CA ILE A 98 13.31 4.44 17.75
C ILE A 98 12.13 3.73 17.11
N THR A 99 10.92 4.03 17.58
CA THR A 99 9.68 3.52 16.99
C THR A 99 9.04 4.58 16.10
N LEU A 100 8.03 4.19 15.31
CA LEU A 100 7.28 5.14 14.46
C LEU A 100 6.66 6.28 15.27
N ALA A 101 6.14 6.00 16.47
CA ALA A 101 5.58 7.04 17.35
C ALA A 101 6.65 8.02 17.88
N GLN A 102 7.89 7.56 18.03
CA GLN A 102 9.01 8.42 18.41
C GLN A 102 9.57 9.21 17.22
N ALA A 103 9.52 8.60 16.02
CA ALA A 103 9.89 9.25 14.78
C ALA A 103 8.91 10.38 14.39
N LEU A 104 7.63 10.25 14.77
CA LEU A 104 6.57 11.21 14.50
C LEU A 104 5.93 11.68 15.82
N PRO A 105 6.67 12.41 16.68
CA PRO A 105 6.26 12.68 18.05
C PRO A 105 5.01 13.58 18.17
N HIS A 106 4.65 14.28 17.10
CA HIS A 106 3.47 15.16 17.05
C HIS A 106 2.26 14.50 16.36
N ALA A 107 2.42 13.22 15.91
CA ALA A 107 1.36 12.47 15.27
C ALA A 107 0.39 11.85 16.28
N ARG A 108 -0.90 12.06 16.06
CA ARG A 108 -1.97 11.25 16.61
C ARG A 108 -2.17 10.06 15.64
N PHE A 109 -2.06 8.84 16.14
CA PHE A 109 -2.30 7.64 15.34
C PHE A 109 -3.71 7.12 15.60
N VAL A 110 -4.44 6.88 14.51
CA VAL A 110 -5.81 6.39 14.54
C VAL A 110 -5.87 5.08 13.76
N PHE A 111 -6.27 4.02 14.43
CA PHE A 111 -6.42 2.69 13.85
C PHE A 111 -7.89 2.29 13.88
N PRO A 112 -8.62 2.47 12.79
CA PRO A 112 -9.98 1.97 12.70
C PRO A 112 -10.02 0.45 12.59
N THR A 113 -11.15 -0.15 12.98
CA THR A 113 -11.39 -1.59 12.91
C THR A 113 -12.53 -1.87 11.94
N ALA A 114 -12.28 -2.75 10.96
CA ALA A 114 -13.28 -3.19 10.01
C ALA A 114 -14.44 -3.95 10.71
N PRO A 115 -15.67 -3.82 10.22
CA PRO A 115 -16.79 -4.59 10.74
C PRO A 115 -16.61 -6.09 10.47
N LYS A 116 -17.35 -6.91 11.21
CA LYS A 116 -17.43 -8.35 10.95
C LYS A 116 -18.47 -8.62 9.86
N GLN A 117 -18.02 -9.21 8.77
CA GLN A 117 -18.85 -9.48 7.58
C GLN A 117 -18.61 -10.93 7.09
N ARG A 118 -19.49 -11.39 6.21
CA ARG A 118 -19.34 -12.69 5.57
C ARG A 118 -18.36 -12.58 4.40
N ALA A 119 -17.25 -13.29 4.49
CA ALA A 119 -16.24 -13.30 3.44
C ALA A 119 -16.50 -14.42 2.43
N THR A 120 -16.75 -14.07 1.19
CA THR A 120 -17.04 -15.03 0.11
C THR A 120 -15.86 -15.97 -0.13
N VAL A 121 -14.64 -15.45 -0.15
CA VAL A 121 -13.40 -16.21 -0.32
C VAL A 121 -13.20 -17.29 0.77
N TYR A 122 -13.76 -17.10 1.94
CA TYR A 122 -13.71 -18.06 3.07
C TYR A 122 -15.04 -18.78 3.29
N LYS A 123 -15.73 -19.13 2.22
CA LYS A 123 -17.02 -19.88 2.27
C LYS A 123 -18.04 -19.20 3.18
N ARG A 124 -18.13 -17.87 3.13
CA ARG A 124 -19.03 -17.02 3.93
C ARG A 124 -18.78 -17.08 5.44
N SER A 125 -17.58 -17.44 5.87
CA SER A 125 -17.17 -17.28 7.26
C SER A 125 -17.22 -15.81 7.68
N ILE A 126 -17.57 -15.56 8.95
CA ILE A 126 -17.62 -14.19 9.49
C ILE A 126 -16.23 -13.77 9.92
N ILE A 127 -15.67 -12.79 9.24
CA ILE A 127 -14.36 -12.19 9.54
C ILE A 127 -14.45 -10.67 9.51
N ARG A 128 -13.41 -9.98 9.98
CA ARG A 128 -13.26 -8.53 9.80
C ARG A 128 -12.71 -8.26 8.42
N GLN A 129 -13.40 -7.42 7.64
CA GLN A 129 -12.94 -6.99 6.32
C GLN A 129 -13.54 -5.62 5.97
N TRP A 130 -12.83 -4.85 5.14
CA TRP A 130 -13.26 -3.53 4.68
C TRP A 130 -14.28 -3.62 3.55
N PHE A 131 -14.17 -4.69 2.75
CA PHE A 131 -15.09 -5.05 1.68
C PHE A 131 -14.99 -6.54 1.40
N ASP A 132 -16.00 -7.14 0.80
CA ASP A 132 -15.92 -8.53 0.35
C ASP A 132 -15.04 -8.62 -0.90
N ASP A 133 -14.18 -9.60 -0.94
CA ASP A 133 -13.21 -9.77 -2.02
C ASP A 133 -13.10 -11.26 -2.37
N TRP A 134 -13.04 -11.53 -3.68
CA TRP A 134 -12.99 -12.88 -4.21
C TRP A 134 -11.59 -13.48 -4.17
N HIS A 135 -10.57 -12.65 -4.01
CA HIS A 135 -9.19 -13.04 -4.19
C HIS A 135 -8.43 -13.19 -2.88
N LEU A 136 -7.60 -14.22 -2.85
CA LEU A 136 -6.49 -14.34 -1.90
C LEU A 136 -5.17 -13.80 -2.50
N GLY A 137 -5.25 -12.92 -3.50
CA GLY A 137 -4.08 -12.32 -4.14
C GLY A 137 -3.61 -13.00 -5.44
N PHE A 138 -4.06 -14.21 -5.74
CA PHE A 138 -3.71 -14.88 -7.00
C PHE A 138 -4.69 -14.47 -8.10
N VAL A 139 -4.14 -13.97 -9.20
CA VAL A 139 -4.92 -13.62 -10.39
C VAL A 139 -5.19 -14.90 -11.17
N ASP A 140 -6.46 -15.33 -11.20
CA ASP A 140 -6.94 -16.20 -12.26
C ASP A 140 -7.65 -15.29 -13.27
N ASP A 141 -7.18 -15.26 -14.53
CA ASP A 141 -7.74 -14.42 -15.62
C ASP A 141 -9.25 -14.60 -15.82
N LYS A 142 -9.81 -15.69 -15.30
CA LYS A 142 -11.25 -15.95 -15.29
C LYS A 142 -12.04 -15.16 -14.24
N VAL A 143 -11.36 -14.46 -13.35
CA VAL A 143 -11.97 -13.78 -12.19
C VAL A 143 -12.31 -12.34 -12.49
N ASP A 144 -11.66 -11.69 -13.47
CA ASP A 144 -12.00 -10.33 -13.89
C ASP A 144 -13.47 -10.18 -14.32
N SER A 145 -14.06 -11.25 -14.90
CA SER A 145 -15.49 -11.27 -15.21
C SER A 145 -16.44 -11.22 -14.01
N ARG A 146 -15.95 -11.41 -12.78
CA ARG A 146 -16.74 -11.35 -11.53
C ARG A 146 -16.71 -9.98 -10.86
N TYR A 147 -15.78 -9.11 -11.24
CA TYR A 147 -15.86 -7.69 -10.90
C TYR A 147 -17.17 -7.07 -11.41
N ASP A 148 -17.64 -7.53 -12.55
CA ASP A 148 -18.90 -7.11 -13.17
C ASP A 148 -20.15 -7.50 -12.34
N LEU A 149 -20.02 -8.35 -11.32
CA LEU A 149 -21.12 -8.77 -10.45
C LEU A 149 -21.32 -7.84 -9.22
N GLY A 150 -20.57 -6.77 -9.09
CA GLY A 150 -20.77 -5.73 -8.07
C GLY A 150 -20.64 -6.16 -6.61
N LEU A 151 -20.03 -7.33 -6.35
CA LEU A 151 -20.01 -7.91 -5.00
C LEU A 151 -19.09 -7.19 -4.01
N GLN A 152 -18.14 -6.40 -4.52
CA GLN A 152 -17.21 -5.62 -3.68
C GLN A 152 -17.73 -4.22 -3.37
N THR A 153 -18.62 -3.70 -4.20
CA THR A 153 -18.93 -2.29 -4.23
C THR A 153 -19.67 -1.83 -2.99
N THR A 154 -20.66 -2.61 -2.52
CA THR A 154 -21.51 -2.19 -1.39
C THR A 154 -20.74 -1.96 -0.10
N GLU A 155 -19.89 -2.91 0.31
CA GLU A 155 -19.11 -2.77 1.53
C GLU A 155 -17.98 -1.74 1.36
N LEU A 156 -17.41 -1.64 0.17
CA LEU A 156 -16.38 -0.63 -0.11
C LEU A 156 -16.95 0.79 -0.03
N VAL A 157 -18.18 1.01 -0.52
CA VAL A 157 -18.90 2.29 -0.35
C VAL A 157 -19.04 2.64 1.13
N SER A 158 -19.59 1.71 1.93
CA SER A 158 -19.77 1.92 3.37
C SER A 158 -18.45 2.24 4.08
N THR A 159 -17.36 1.58 3.66
CA THR A 159 -16.02 1.84 4.17
C THR A 159 -15.52 3.23 3.77
N VAL A 160 -15.69 3.65 2.52
CA VAL A 160 -15.30 4.98 2.04
C VAL A 160 -16.06 6.08 2.79
N GLU A 161 -17.36 5.92 2.97
CA GLU A 161 -18.20 6.86 3.73
C GLU A 161 -17.77 6.96 5.20
N TYR A 162 -17.45 5.82 5.82
CA TYR A 162 -16.89 5.79 7.17
C TYR A 162 -15.55 6.54 7.23
N LEU A 163 -14.64 6.29 6.30
CA LEU A 163 -13.36 6.98 6.22
C LEU A 163 -13.52 8.48 6.01
N TYR A 164 -14.49 8.92 5.23
CA TYR A 164 -14.77 10.36 5.06
C TYR A 164 -15.16 11.02 6.36
N ARG A 165 -16.03 10.38 7.17
CA ARG A 165 -16.38 10.91 8.50
C ARG A 165 -15.16 10.98 9.42
N LEU A 166 -14.34 9.93 9.42
CA LEU A 166 -13.14 9.87 10.25
C LEU A 166 -12.10 10.92 9.84
N ILE A 167 -11.86 11.09 8.53
CA ILE A 167 -10.98 12.14 7.99
C ILE A 167 -11.49 13.52 8.40
N ALA A 168 -12.77 13.79 8.22
CA ALA A 168 -13.36 15.09 8.56
C ALA A 168 -13.27 15.39 10.08
N GLU A 169 -13.45 14.38 10.93
CA GLU A 169 -13.30 14.52 12.37
C GLU A 169 -11.84 14.84 12.76
N GLU A 170 -10.89 14.08 12.25
CA GLU A 170 -9.46 14.29 12.54
C GLU A 170 -8.95 15.61 11.93
N ALA A 171 -9.40 15.98 10.72
CA ALA A 171 -9.07 17.27 10.12
C ALA A 171 -9.57 18.44 10.98
N ARG A 172 -10.78 18.32 11.55
CA ARG A 172 -11.30 19.34 12.49
C ARG A 172 -10.43 19.46 13.76
N LEU A 173 -9.86 18.36 14.24
CA LEU A 173 -8.99 18.38 15.43
C LEU A 173 -7.65 19.08 15.17
N VAL A 174 -7.06 18.89 13.97
CA VAL A 174 -5.79 19.52 13.58
C VAL A 174 -5.96 20.83 12.80
N GLY A 175 -7.20 21.17 12.45
CA GLY A 175 -7.57 22.41 11.77
C GLY A 175 -7.25 22.46 10.27
N ASP A 176 -6.83 21.35 9.64
CA ASP A 176 -6.44 21.32 8.24
C ASP A 176 -6.40 19.85 7.74
N THR A 177 -7.11 19.54 6.65
CA THR A 177 -7.11 18.21 6.03
C THR A 177 -5.73 17.80 5.50
N ARG A 178 -4.91 18.76 5.07
CA ARG A 178 -3.52 18.52 4.64
C ARG A 178 -2.59 18.05 5.75
N LYS A 179 -3.06 18.01 6.99
CA LYS A 179 -2.37 17.42 8.15
C LYS A 179 -2.84 16.01 8.46
N VAL A 180 -3.70 15.43 7.63
CA VAL A 180 -4.20 14.06 7.79
C VAL A 180 -3.56 13.17 6.73
N ILE A 181 -2.87 12.14 7.18
CA ILE A 181 -2.33 11.06 6.35
C ILE A 181 -3.29 9.87 6.44
N LEU A 182 -3.69 9.33 5.30
CA LEU A 182 -4.51 8.13 5.22
C LEU A 182 -3.70 6.98 4.65
N GLY A 183 -3.86 5.78 5.20
CA GLY A 183 -3.16 4.62 4.65
C GLY A 183 -3.60 3.30 5.27
N GLY A 184 -2.90 2.23 4.89
CA GLY A 184 -3.18 0.90 5.42
C GLY A 184 -2.37 -0.19 4.74
N ILE A 185 -2.63 -1.43 5.18
CA ILE A 185 -2.01 -2.63 4.63
C ILE A 185 -3.04 -3.51 3.93
N SER A 186 -2.68 -4.12 2.78
CA SER A 186 -3.52 -5.09 2.08
C SER A 186 -4.89 -4.48 1.72
N GLN A 187 -6.01 -5.08 2.13
CA GLN A 187 -7.35 -4.48 1.97
C GLN A 187 -7.46 -3.06 2.54
N GLY A 188 -6.76 -2.76 3.65
CA GLY A 188 -6.71 -1.42 4.20
C GLY A 188 -6.02 -0.42 3.28
N CYS A 189 -5.00 -0.84 2.54
CA CYS A 189 -4.38 -0.04 1.48
C CYS A 189 -5.38 0.26 0.35
N VAL A 190 -6.07 -0.76 -0.16
CA VAL A 190 -7.09 -0.61 -1.22
C VAL A 190 -8.16 0.41 -0.81
N ALA A 191 -8.74 0.25 0.38
CA ALA A 191 -9.77 1.17 0.89
C ALA A 191 -9.25 2.61 1.04
N SER A 192 -8.00 2.76 1.50
CA SER A 192 -7.35 4.07 1.65
C SER A 192 -7.11 4.75 0.30
N LEU A 193 -6.64 3.99 -0.71
CA LEU A 193 -6.43 4.51 -2.06
C LEU A 193 -7.75 4.98 -2.68
N VAL A 194 -8.79 4.15 -2.62
CA VAL A 194 -10.12 4.50 -3.17
C VAL A 194 -10.72 5.70 -2.44
N ALA A 195 -10.66 5.74 -1.11
CA ALA A 195 -11.15 6.88 -0.34
C ALA A 195 -10.39 8.17 -0.67
N SER A 196 -9.07 8.10 -0.86
CA SER A 196 -8.25 9.27 -1.22
C SER A 196 -8.57 9.80 -2.62
N LEU A 197 -8.71 8.91 -3.61
CA LEU A 197 -9.05 9.28 -4.99
C LEU A 197 -10.45 9.90 -5.10
N LEU A 198 -11.38 9.47 -4.27
CA LEU A 198 -12.77 9.93 -4.28
C LEU A 198 -13.07 11.00 -3.23
N TRP A 199 -12.08 11.40 -2.43
CA TRP A 199 -12.23 12.44 -1.40
C TRP A 199 -12.77 13.75 -1.99
N LYS A 200 -13.81 14.33 -1.36
CA LYS A 200 -14.51 15.53 -1.83
C LYS A 200 -14.42 16.69 -0.83
N GLY A 201 -13.51 16.61 0.13
CA GLY A 201 -13.30 17.73 1.06
C GLY A 201 -12.83 19.00 0.35
N GLU A 202 -12.94 20.14 1.04
CA GLU A 202 -12.49 21.43 0.49
C GLU A 202 -10.98 21.46 0.27
N GLU A 203 -10.23 20.74 1.10
CA GLU A 203 -8.77 20.60 1.02
C GLU A 203 -8.37 19.16 0.82
N GLU A 204 -7.25 18.93 0.17
CA GLU A 204 -6.68 17.60 -0.07
C GLU A 204 -6.08 17.00 1.20
N LEU A 205 -5.88 15.68 1.19
CA LEU A 205 -5.14 14.99 2.25
C LEU A 205 -3.66 15.39 2.23
N GLY A 206 -2.99 15.29 3.38
CA GLY A 206 -1.55 15.51 3.49
C GLY A 206 -0.73 14.45 2.76
N GLY A 207 -1.24 13.24 2.64
CA GLY A 207 -0.58 12.17 1.91
C GLY A 207 -1.27 10.83 2.07
N VAL A 208 -0.84 9.86 1.26
CA VAL A 208 -1.36 8.49 1.24
C VAL A 208 -0.24 7.48 1.44
N VAL A 209 -0.47 6.49 2.31
CA VAL A 209 0.46 5.40 2.63
C VAL A 209 -0.15 4.05 2.30
N GLY A 210 0.45 3.30 1.39
CA GLY A 210 0.03 1.95 1.05
C GLY A 210 1.10 0.92 1.36
N MET A 211 0.71 -0.20 1.98
CA MET A 211 1.57 -1.35 2.25
C MET A 211 0.92 -2.61 1.67
N CYS A 212 1.65 -3.39 0.87
CA CYS A 212 1.24 -4.70 0.35
C CYS A 212 -0.19 -4.70 -0.24
N GLY A 213 -0.56 -3.63 -0.94
CA GLY A 213 -1.89 -3.45 -1.52
C GLY A 213 -1.86 -3.09 -2.99
N TRP A 214 -3.02 -2.77 -3.55
CA TRP A 214 -3.22 -2.46 -4.96
C TRP A 214 -4.37 -1.48 -5.16
N LEU A 215 -4.46 -0.88 -6.35
CA LEU A 215 -5.63 -0.12 -6.78
C LEU A 215 -6.60 -1.05 -7.54
N PRO A 216 -7.87 -1.16 -7.14
CA PRO A 216 -8.86 -1.93 -7.89
C PRO A 216 -9.31 -1.16 -9.13
N TYR A 217 -9.91 -1.86 -10.10
CA TYR A 217 -10.57 -1.28 -11.28
C TYR A 217 -9.66 -0.48 -12.24
N ILE A 218 -8.35 -0.76 -12.26
CA ILE A 218 -7.39 -0.03 -13.12
C ILE A 218 -7.78 -0.15 -14.58
N SER A 219 -8.10 -1.35 -15.08
CA SER A 219 -8.45 -1.58 -16.48
C SER A 219 -9.69 -0.78 -16.90
N GLN A 220 -10.71 -0.74 -16.06
CA GLN A 220 -11.94 0.00 -16.30
C GLN A 220 -11.71 1.51 -16.28
N MET A 221 -10.93 2.00 -15.32
CA MET A 221 -10.56 3.43 -15.25
C MET A 221 -9.68 3.85 -16.43
N ARG A 222 -8.72 3.00 -16.86
CA ARG A 222 -7.92 3.27 -18.07
C ARG A 222 -8.79 3.41 -19.32
N ALA A 223 -9.82 2.59 -19.46
CA ALA A 223 -10.76 2.69 -20.58
C ALA A 223 -11.47 4.05 -20.63
N GLN A 224 -11.68 4.70 -19.48
CA GLN A 224 -12.24 6.04 -19.42
C GLN A 224 -11.23 7.14 -19.78
N LEU A 225 -9.91 6.88 -19.61
CA LEU A 225 -8.87 7.82 -20.00
C LEU A 225 -8.65 7.87 -21.52
N VAL A 226 -8.87 6.76 -22.22
CA VAL A 226 -8.60 6.63 -23.67
C VAL A 226 -9.72 7.26 -24.53
N GLY A 227 -10.77 7.84 -23.96
CA GLY A 227 -11.86 8.49 -24.71
C GLY A 227 -12.55 7.59 -25.74
N ARG A 228 -13.86 7.75 -25.94
CA ARG A 228 -14.63 6.96 -26.92
C ARG A 228 -14.27 7.19 -28.39
N ASP A 229 -13.32 8.08 -28.69
CA ASP A 229 -12.95 8.44 -30.06
C ASP A 229 -12.10 7.37 -30.79
N GLY A 230 -11.65 6.31 -30.06
CA GLY A 230 -10.94 5.18 -30.66
C GLY A 230 -11.85 4.00 -31.08
N GLN A 231 -13.16 4.11 -30.88
CA GLN A 231 -14.13 3.03 -31.19
C GLN A 231 -15.10 3.43 -32.29
N GLU A 232 -14.63 4.19 -33.29
CA GLU A 232 -15.36 4.28 -34.57
C GLU A 232 -15.02 3.11 -35.46
N SER A 233 -16.10 2.41 -35.82
CA SER A 233 -16.25 1.51 -36.97
C SER A 233 -15.43 0.19 -36.97
N ARG A 234 -15.85 -0.76 -36.18
CA ARG A 234 -16.06 -2.10 -36.75
C ARG A 234 -17.54 -2.39 -36.86
N ASP A 235 -18.15 -1.69 -37.79
CA ASP A 235 -19.41 -2.11 -38.40
C ASP A 235 -19.12 -3.40 -39.17
N THR A 236 -19.26 -4.53 -38.52
CA THR A 236 -19.28 -5.83 -39.18
C THR A 236 -20.66 -6.03 -39.78
N THR A 237 -20.83 -5.53 -41.00
CA THR A 237 -21.80 -6.09 -41.92
C THR A 237 -21.56 -7.60 -41.98
N TRP A 238 -22.52 -8.36 -41.49
CA TRP A 238 -22.61 -9.78 -41.65
C TRP A 238 -22.85 -10.07 -43.14
N GLY A 239 -21.77 -10.34 -43.87
CA GLY A 239 -21.80 -10.99 -45.17
C GLY A 239 -21.69 -12.49 -44.96
N GLU A 240 -22.76 -13.19 -45.24
CA GLU A 240 -22.75 -14.64 -45.42
C GLU A 240 -21.82 -14.99 -46.59
N ASP A 241 -20.72 -15.70 -46.34
CA ASP A 241 -20.11 -16.61 -47.32
C ASP A 241 -19.35 -17.69 -46.55
N LEU A 242 -19.87 -18.90 -46.72
CA LEU A 242 -19.29 -20.16 -46.27
C LEU A 242 -18.09 -20.50 -47.16
N GLU A 243 -16.90 -20.61 -46.61
CA GLU A 243 -15.89 -21.55 -47.17
C GLU A 243 -15.11 -22.23 -46.03
N GLU A 244 -15.05 -23.54 -46.15
CA GLU A 244 -14.39 -24.51 -45.27
C GLU A 244 -12.85 -24.40 -45.36
N GLY A 245 -12.19 -24.54 -44.21
CA GLY A 245 -10.91 -25.21 -44.10
C GLY A 245 -9.65 -24.39 -43.94
N ALA A 246 -9.29 -24.02 -42.68
CA ALA A 246 -7.89 -23.96 -42.26
C ALA A 246 -7.84 -24.19 -40.75
N GLY A 247 -7.07 -25.19 -40.34
CA GLY A 247 -6.97 -25.64 -38.96
C GLY A 247 -6.39 -24.57 -38.03
N PHE A 248 -7.06 -24.38 -36.95
CA PHE A 248 -6.60 -23.55 -35.81
C PHE A 248 -5.55 -24.33 -35.03
N ASP A 249 -4.30 -23.86 -35.02
CA ASP A 249 -3.24 -24.37 -34.15
C ASP A 249 -3.18 -23.52 -32.89
N PRO A 250 -3.53 -24.04 -31.69
CA PRO A 250 -3.54 -23.27 -30.44
C PRO A 250 -2.14 -23.04 -29.83
N PHE A 251 -1.05 -23.41 -30.51
CA PHE A 251 0.31 -23.33 -29.99
C PHE A 251 1.27 -22.44 -30.80
N GLU A 252 0.81 -21.71 -31.78
CA GLU A 252 1.67 -20.78 -32.51
C GLU A 252 1.94 -19.51 -31.65
N ARG A 253 3.12 -19.47 -31.05
CA ARG A 253 3.64 -18.27 -30.36
C ARG A 253 4.03 -17.23 -31.40
N SER A 254 3.17 -16.27 -31.66
CA SER A 254 3.56 -15.05 -32.35
C SER A 254 4.39 -14.18 -31.38
N ALA A 255 5.62 -13.88 -31.80
CA ALA A 255 6.49 -12.95 -31.15
C ALA A 255 5.81 -11.57 -31.07
N SER A 256 5.76 -11.02 -29.89
CA SER A 256 5.31 -9.63 -29.65
C SER A 256 6.25 -8.68 -30.37
N PRO A 257 5.76 -7.72 -31.17
CA PRO A 257 6.58 -6.57 -31.55
C PRO A 257 6.77 -5.67 -30.33
N ASP A 258 8.01 -5.23 -30.12
CA ASP A 258 8.37 -4.17 -29.16
C ASP A 258 7.48 -2.97 -29.41
N CYS A 259 6.56 -2.71 -28.48
CA CYS A 259 5.78 -1.49 -28.47
C CYS A 259 6.51 -0.44 -27.63
N ASP A 260 7.46 0.24 -28.26
CA ASP A 260 7.80 1.61 -27.86
C ASP A 260 6.54 2.46 -28.07
N MET A 261 5.71 2.60 -27.03
CA MET A 261 4.63 3.55 -27.04
C MET A 261 5.16 4.89 -26.57
N ASP A 262 5.63 5.68 -27.53
CA ASP A 262 5.67 7.13 -27.40
C ASP A 262 4.26 7.61 -27.01
N LEU A 263 4.12 8.18 -25.84
CA LEU A 263 2.89 8.83 -25.38
C LEU A 263 2.57 9.94 -26.39
N PRO A 264 1.40 9.93 -27.04
CA PRO A 264 1.03 11.04 -27.92
C PRO A 264 0.91 12.31 -27.10
N GLY A 265 1.69 13.32 -27.46
CA GLY A 265 1.70 14.62 -26.82
C GLY A 265 0.34 15.30 -26.91
N GLY A 266 -0.12 15.86 -25.78
CA GLY A 266 -1.11 16.92 -25.77
C GLY A 266 -2.56 16.47 -25.90
N ILE A 267 -3.00 15.49 -25.11
CA ILE A 267 -4.40 15.32 -24.82
C ILE A 267 -4.71 16.22 -23.61
N ASP A 268 -5.80 16.99 -23.67
CA ASP A 268 -6.34 17.77 -22.56
C ASP A 268 -6.68 16.79 -21.42
N GLY A 269 -5.68 16.42 -20.61
CA GLY A 269 -5.72 15.33 -19.64
C GLY A 269 -6.74 15.53 -18.51
N LYS A 270 -7.31 16.72 -18.40
CA LYS A 270 -8.26 17.08 -17.32
C LYS A 270 -9.65 16.45 -17.50
N GLY A 271 -10.13 16.34 -18.74
CA GLY A 271 -11.42 15.70 -19.03
C GLY A 271 -11.39 14.20 -18.76
N SER A 272 -10.29 13.54 -19.04
CA SER A 272 -10.18 12.09 -18.93
C SER A 272 -9.95 11.60 -17.49
N VAL A 273 -9.18 12.30 -16.66
CA VAL A 273 -9.04 11.98 -15.22
C VAL A 273 -10.40 12.12 -14.52
N LYS A 274 -11.11 13.21 -14.80
CA LYS A 274 -12.47 13.43 -14.29
C LYS A 274 -13.38 12.26 -14.67
N SER A 275 -13.36 11.82 -15.92
CA SER A 275 -14.17 10.68 -16.41
C SER A 275 -13.85 9.38 -15.69
N ALA A 276 -12.58 9.08 -15.43
CA ALA A 276 -12.16 7.88 -14.70
C ALA A 276 -12.64 7.91 -13.23
N LEU A 277 -12.52 9.04 -12.55
CA LEU A 277 -12.99 9.20 -11.16
C LEU A 277 -14.53 9.24 -11.07
N GLU A 278 -15.22 9.83 -12.05
CA GLU A 278 -16.68 9.80 -12.15
C GLU A 278 -17.19 8.39 -12.40
N TRP A 279 -16.51 7.63 -13.28
CA TRP A 279 -16.79 6.22 -13.48
C TRP A 279 -16.64 5.43 -12.17
N LEU A 280 -15.54 5.60 -11.44
CA LEU A 280 -15.32 4.92 -10.17
C LEU A 280 -16.37 5.29 -9.12
N ARG A 281 -16.82 6.56 -9.07
CA ARG A 281 -17.92 7.00 -8.21
C ARG A 281 -19.22 6.32 -8.59
N GLY A 282 -19.52 6.25 -9.89
CA GLY A 282 -20.73 5.59 -10.41
C GLY A 282 -20.73 4.10 -10.10
N GLU A 283 -19.58 3.43 -10.26
CA GLU A 283 -19.44 2.01 -9.93
C GLU A 283 -19.68 1.73 -8.44
N LEU A 284 -19.25 2.64 -7.59
CA LEU A 284 -19.46 2.54 -6.14
C LEU A 284 -20.79 3.14 -5.68
N ASP A 285 -21.65 3.65 -6.56
CA ASP A 285 -22.91 4.32 -6.22
C ASP A 285 -22.76 5.42 -5.14
N ILE A 286 -21.59 6.09 -5.14
CA ILE A 286 -21.31 7.20 -4.22
C ILE A 286 -22.07 8.43 -4.73
N LEU A 287 -23.23 8.71 -4.14
CA LEU A 287 -24.10 9.82 -4.52
C LEU A 287 -23.34 11.16 -4.50
N GLU A 288 -23.55 11.94 -5.54
CA GLU A 288 -23.12 13.34 -5.54
C GLU A 288 -23.95 14.12 -4.52
N THR A 289 -23.36 14.35 -3.34
CA THR A 289 -23.89 15.44 -2.53
C THR A 289 -23.72 16.73 -3.32
N GLN A 290 -24.81 17.50 -3.49
CA GLN A 290 -24.87 18.76 -4.22
C GLN A 290 -24.03 19.84 -3.52
N SER A 291 -22.75 19.64 -3.36
CA SER A 291 -21.83 20.62 -2.84
C SER A 291 -20.94 21.09 -3.98
N GLY A 292 -21.38 22.16 -4.61
CA GLY A 292 -20.60 23.04 -5.46
C GLY A 292 -19.82 22.38 -6.59
N SER A 293 -20.30 22.57 -7.83
CA SER A 293 -19.49 22.41 -9.03
C SER A 293 -18.29 23.37 -8.98
N SER A 294 -17.23 23.01 -8.29
CA SER A 294 -15.95 23.63 -8.54
C SER A 294 -15.14 22.66 -9.42
N ASP A 295 -14.99 23.03 -10.69
CA ASP A 295 -13.94 22.54 -11.58
C ASP A 295 -12.54 22.93 -11.04
N VAL A 296 -12.37 22.94 -9.71
CA VAL A 296 -11.07 23.22 -9.09
C VAL A 296 -10.18 22.04 -9.40
N LEU A 297 -9.10 22.32 -10.15
CA LEU A 297 -7.98 21.41 -10.29
C LEU A 297 -7.63 20.91 -8.89
N ARG A 298 -7.87 19.61 -8.66
CA ARG A 298 -7.39 18.98 -7.44
C ARG A 298 -5.87 19.14 -7.38
N SER A 299 -5.39 19.65 -6.27
CA SER A 299 -3.97 19.62 -5.97
C SER A 299 -3.53 18.16 -5.91
N SER A 300 -2.32 17.88 -6.35
CA SER A 300 -1.76 16.54 -6.25
C SER A 300 -1.56 16.14 -4.79
N VAL A 301 -1.89 14.89 -4.47
CA VAL A 301 -1.70 14.32 -3.12
C VAL A 301 -0.48 13.40 -3.15
N PRO A 302 0.57 13.68 -2.35
CA PRO A 302 1.74 12.82 -2.31
C PRO A 302 1.40 11.43 -1.76
N ALA A 303 2.05 10.40 -2.33
CA ALA A 303 1.80 9.02 -1.93
C ALA A 303 3.09 8.20 -1.83
N ILE A 304 3.08 7.20 -0.96
CA ILE A 304 4.08 6.14 -0.90
C ILE A 304 3.41 4.77 -0.92
N LEU A 305 3.88 3.90 -1.81
CA LEU A 305 3.50 2.49 -1.84
C LEU A 305 4.73 1.65 -1.53
N CYS A 306 4.59 0.73 -0.58
CA CYS A 306 5.61 -0.21 -0.14
C CYS A 306 5.13 -1.64 -0.35
N HIS A 307 5.96 -2.51 -0.97
CA HIS A 307 5.58 -3.88 -1.24
C HIS A 307 6.75 -4.85 -1.07
N GLY A 308 6.48 -6.00 -0.42
CA GLY A 308 7.44 -7.06 -0.30
C GLY A 308 7.57 -7.86 -1.61
N GLN A 309 8.81 -8.15 -2.04
CA GLN A 309 9.04 -8.95 -3.26
C GLN A 309 8.63 -10.42 -3.09
N ASP A 310 8.59 -10.91 -1.85
CA ASP A 310 8.21 -12.28 -1.52
C ASP A 310 6.75 -12.38 -1.03
N ASP A 311 5.91 -11.38 -1.37
CA ASP A 311 4.49 -11.35 -1.00
C ASP A 311 3.72 -12.48 -1.72
N ASP A 312 3.27 -13.47 -0.94
CA ASP A 312 2.53 -14.65 -1.41
C ASP A 312 1.00 -14.45 -1.40
N LYS A 313 0.50 -13.27 -1.02
CA LYS A 313 -0.93 -12.93 -0.95
C LYS A 313 -1.35 -11.95 -2.03
N VAL A 314 -0.53 -10.94 -2.27
CA VAL A 314 -0.75 -9.92 -3.29
C VAL A 314 0.49 -9.84 -4.17
N ASP A 315 0.35 -10.22 -5.43
CA ASP A 315 1.44 -10.15 -6.39
C ASP A 315 1.94 -8.71 -6.53
N ILE A 316 3.26 -8.54 -6.44
CA ILE A 316 3.92 -7.23 -6.55
C ILE A 316 3.61 -6.54 -7.89
N ALA A 317 3.32 -7.30 -8.95
CA ALA A 317 2.92 -6.75 -10.24
C ALA A 317 1.66 -5.87 -10.15
N LYS A 318 0.71 -6.21 -9.25
CA LYS A 318 -0.48 -5.38 -8.99
C LYS A 318 -0.14 -4.06 -8.32
N ALA A 319 0.82 -4.07 -7.40
CA ALA A 319 1.29 -2.85 -6.75
C ALA A 319 2.08 -1.98 -7.73
N SER A 320 2.91 -2.58 -8.59
CA SER A 320 3.64 -1.89 -9.66
C SER A 320 2.68 -1.24 -10.65
N GLU A 321 1.67 -1.99 -11.14
CA GLU A 321 0.63 -1.43 -12.02
C GLU A 321 -0.13 -0.27 -11.35
N SER A 322 -0.42 -0.39 -10.06
CA SER A 322 -1.04 0.70 -9.29
C SER A 322 -0.14 1.92 -9.21
N ALA A 323 1.16 1.72 -8.94
CA ALA A 323 2.14 2.80 -8.84
C ALA A 323 2.34 3.55 -10.17
N GLU A 324 2.25 2.86 -11.29
CA GLU A 324 2.30 3.46 -12.63
C GLU A 324 1.04 4.28 -12.95
N PHE A 325 -0.11 3.86 -12.44
CA PHE A 325 -1.40 4.46 -12.81
C PHE A 325 -1.85 5.59 -11.88
N LEU A 326 -1.56 5.50 -10.58
CA LEU A 326 -2.01 6.46 -9.57
C LEU A 326 -1.60 7.92 -9.81
N PRO A 327 -0.40 8.24 -10.35
CA PRO A 327 -0.05 9.61 -10.68
C PRO A 327 -0.99 10.24 -11.70
N ALA A 328 -1.46 9.48 -12.69
CA ALA A 328 -2.44 9.95 -13.66
C ALA A 328 -3.80 10.28 -13.03
N LEU A 329 -4.09 9.78 -11.82
CA LEU A 329 -5.31 10.06 -11.07
C LEU A 329 -5.13 11.16 -10.00
N GLY A 330 -3.95 11.75 -9.89
CA GLY A 330 -3.65 12.85 -8.96
C GLY A 330 -2.99 12.42 -7.64
N LEU A 331 -2.58 11.14 -7.48
CA LEU A 331 -1.71 10.73 -6.38
C LEU A 331 -0.23 10.91 -6.77
N GLU A 332 0.25 12.13 -6.68
CA GLU A 332 1.61 12.52 -7.03
C GLU A 332 2.17 13.62 -6.11
N PRO A 333 3.48 13.71 -5.86
CA PRO A 333 4.49 12.73 -6.28
C PRO A 333 4.27 11.37 -5.60
N LEU A 334 4.47 10.28 -6.35
CA LEU A 334 4.36 8.93 -5.83
C LEU A 334 5.75 8.29 -5.67
N ARG A 335 5.99 7.69 -4.51
CA ARG A 335 7.16 6.86 -4.22
C ARG A 335 6.72 5.41 -4.22
N PHE A 336 7.28 4.57 -5.10
CA PHE A 336 7.09 3.13 -5.04
C PHE A 336 8.37 2.45 -4.56
N LYS A 337 8.27 1.61 -3.53
CA LYS A 337 9.40 0.90 -2.93
C LYS A 337 9.13 -0.59 -2.79
N GLU A 338 10.09 -1.38 -3.23
CA GLU A 338 10.08 -2.83 -3.16
C GLU A 338 11.11 -3.31 -2.14
N TYR A 339 10.78 -4.39 -1.40
CA TYR A 339 11.61 -4.90 -0.33
C TYR A 339 11.88 -6.38 -0.53
N ALA A 340 13.14 -6.73 -0.79
CA ALA A 340 13.57 -8.13 -0.95
C ALA A 340 13.50 -8.87 0.39
N GLY A 341 13.05 -10.12 0.36
CA GLY A 341 12.92 -10.95 1.55
C GLY A 341 11.74 -10.59 2.46
N VAL A 342 10.86 -9.68 2.04
CA VAL A 342 9.65 -9.29 2.76
C VAL A 342 8.43 -9.89 2.09
N GLY A 343 7.60 -10.57 2.86
CA GLY A 343 6.33 -11.15 2.43
C GLY A 343 5.15 -10.18 2.56
N HIS A 344 3.94 -10.73 2.80
CA HIS A 344 2.71 -9.96 3.00
C HIS A 344 2.63 -9.34 4.40
N GLU A 345 3.55 -8.46 4.73
CA GLU A 345 3.67 -7.85 6.05
C GLU A 345 4.36 -6.47 5.96
N PHE A 346 4.35 -5.72 7.04
CA PHE A 346 5.21 -4.55 7.18
C PHE A 346 6.53 -4.95 7.87
N SER A 347 7.62 -4.31 7.49
CA SER A 347 8.93 -4.48 8.09
C SER A 347 9.43 -3.18 8.73
N SER A 348 10.53 -3.26 9.48
CA SER A 348 11.20 -2.08 10.04
C SER A 348 11.65 -1.10 8.96
N GLU A 349 12.11 -1.60 7.82
CA GLU A 349 12.54 -0.79 6.67
C GLU A 349 11.36 -0.09 6.02
N ILE A 350 10.24 -0.79 5.82
CA ILE A 350 8.99 -0.19 5.31
C ILE A 350 8.54 0.95 6.23
N LEU A 351 8.51 0.72 7.55
CA LEU A 351 8.08 1.74 8.50
C LEU A 351 9.04 2.93 8.58
N SER A 352 10.35 2.68 8.40
CA SER A 352 11.34 3.76 8.31
C SER A 352 11.11 4.67 7.10
N ASP A 353 10.87 4.07 5.94
CA ASP A 353 10.58 4.83 4.71
C ASP A 353 9.25 5.58 4.80
N ILE A 354 8.25 5.00 5.44
CA ILE A 354 6.97 5.67 5.72
C ILE A 354 7.18 6.84 6.69
N ALA A 355 7.99 6.69 7.73
CA ALA A 355 8.32 7.78 8.65
C ALA A 355 8.94 8.96 7.92
N VAL A 356 9.96 8.70 7.09
CA VAL A 356 10.63 9.71 6.27
C VAL A 356 9.64 10.38 5.30
N PHE A 357 8.79 9.59 4.64
CA PHE A 357 7.76 10.15 3.74
C PHE A 357 6.82 11.10 4.49
N ILE A 358 6.30 10.69 5.65
CA ILE A 358 5.38 11.52 6.44
C ILE A 358 6.07 12.80 6.93
N GLN A 359 7.34 12.72 7.37
CA GLN A 359 8.14 13.89 7.75
C GLN A 359 8.29 14.86 6.59
N ASP A 360 8.63 14.35 5.40
CA ASP A 360 8.82 15.17 4.20
C ASP A 360 7.53 15.91 3.79
N VAL A 361 6.39 15.21 3.75
CA VAL A 361 5.12 15.81 3.28
C VAL A 361 4.50 16.76 4.30
N LEU A 362 4.77 16.56 5.60
CA LEU A 362 4.29 17.43 6.67
C LEU A 362 5.28 18.53 7.09
N GLY A 363 6.46 18.56 6.47
CA GLY A 363 7.51 19.53 6.79
C GLY A 363 8.08 19.36 8.20
N GLU A 364 8.08 18.15 8.75
CA GLU A 364 8.68 17.82 10.03
C GLU A 364 10.20 17.56 9.85
N PRO A 365 11.05 17.88 10.84
CA PRO A 365 12.47 17.62 10.72
C PRO A 365 12.75 16.12 10.66
N SER A 366 13.60 15.71 9.72
CA SER A 366 14.10 14.33 9.63
C SER A 366 14.94 13.99 10.87
N ILE A 367 14.82 12.77 11.36
CA ILE A 367 15.51 12.24 12.53
C ILE A 367 16.90 11.78 12.14
#